data_7c8a538bc0d5224c01478e87485e4bc7
#
_entry.id   7c8a538bc0d5224c01478e87485e4bc7
#
_cell.length_a   1.000
_cell.length_b   1.000
_cell.length_c   1.000
_cell.angle_alpha   90.00
_cell.angle_beta   90.00
_cell.angle_gamma   90.00
#
_symmetry.space_group_name_H-M   'P 1'
#
loop_
_entity.id
_entity.type
_entity.pdbx_description
1 polymer ?
#
loop_
_entity_poly.entity_id
_entity_poly.type
_entity_poly.pdbx_seq_one_letter_code
_entity_poly.pdbx_strand_id
1 'polypeptide(L)'
;MNQSIFSYIEQKYHFAFYPKNDILQEANSFKNKLEQIRAILSNEPLPQNIEENIMVQEDMDELNASNDFIDKNTTIEDIQQTEDENVSFIDNTKLEVHKGDEFLFIGDSLMQGVAIALNRDLIDLGLKANDLSKQNTGLSYKSYFDWAKATKEAFAKNPNIKYLVVLLGANDPWDIKKGGIYHRFGSDSWIDIYTYRVNEIINIAKQHHAKILWFEIPPVKKNELNEKIQILNKIYSEEILKNKQIFINTKLFFSVNDEFSTYIKNENNKSIKMRTDDGIHFTSNGAKEMSKLLLQHITIKEENAN
;
A
#
# COMPACT_ATOMS: atom_id res chain seq x y z
N MET A 1 -22.99 -21.46 2.67
CA MET A 1 -21.80 -21.28 3.49
C MET A 1 -21.45 -19.79 3.48
N ASN A 2 -21.19 -19.20 4.62
CA ASN A 2 -21.22 -17.75 4.80
C ASN A 2 -19.98 -17.08 4.14
N GLN A 3 -20.18 -16.14 3.24
CA GLN A 3 -19.13 -15.38 2.54
C GLN A 3 -18.10 -14.76 3.51
N SER A 4 -18.53 -14.45 4.73
CA SER A 4 -17.69 -13.91 5.80
C SER A 4 -16.63 -14.89 6.35
N ILE A 5 -16.86 -16.20 6.30
CA ILE A 5 -15.90 -17.22 6.76
C ILE A 5 -14.76 -17.34 5.74
N PHE A 6 -15.07 -17.34 4.46
CA PHE A 6 -14.06 -17.38 3.41
C PHE A 6 -13.19 -16.13 3.42
N SER A 7 -13.78 -14.95 3.54
CA SER A 7 -13.02 -13.70 3.66
C SER A 7 -12.12 -13.67 4.89
N TYR A 8 -12.58 -14.23 6.02
CA TYR A 8 -11.77 -14.34 7.23
C TYR A 8 -10.57 -15.28 7.05
N ILE A 9 -10.78 -16.42 6.39
CA ILE A 9 -9.71 -17.39 6.12
C ILE A 9 -8.72 -16.83 5.10
N GLU A 10 -9.18 -16.19 4.04
CA GLU A 10 -8.32 -15.50 3.08
C GLU A 10 -7.46 -14.41 3.75
N GLN A 11 -8.07 -13.62 4.64
CA GLN A 11 -7.37 -12.56 5.38
C GLN A 11 -6.34 -13.13 6.37
N LYS A 12 -6.67 -14.24 7.05
CA LYS A 12 -5.82 -14.81 8.10
C LYS A 12 -4.66 -15.63 7.54
N TYR A 13 -4.85 -16.29 6.41
CA TYR A 13 -3.90 -17.26 5.86
C TYR A 13 -3.39 -16.88 4.47
N HIS A 14 -3.76 -15.69 3.96
CA HIS A 14 -3.22 -15.05 2.75
C HIS A 14 -3.26 -15.92 1.49
N PHE A 15 -4.36 -16.64 1.25
CA PHE A 15 -4.58 -17.36 0.01
C PHE A 15 -5.96 -17.08 -0.60
N ALA A 16 -6.05 -17.03 -1.94
CA ALA A 16 -7.28 -16.74 -2.65
C ALA A 16 -8.08 -18.01 -2.96
N PHE A 17 -9.40 -17.98 -2.69
CA PHE A 17 -10.30 -19.10 -2.96
C PHE A 17 -10.75 -19.21 -4.43
N TYR A 18 -10.62 -18.14 -5.20
CA TYR A 18 -11.13 -18.08 -6.58
C TYR A 18 -9.99 -18.12 -7.59
N PRO A 19 -9.82 -19.24 -8.34
CA PRO A 19 -8.78 -19.36 -9.34
C PRO A 19 -9.12 -18.60 -10.62
N LYS A 20 -8.10 -18.10 -11.34
CA LYS A 20 -8.24 -17.56 -12.68
C LYS A 20 -7.72 -18.60 -13.69
N ASN A 21 -8.64 -19.15 -14.46
CA ASN A 21 -8.48 -19.82 -15.77
C ASN A 21 -7.41 -20.89 -15.97
N ASP A 22 -7.66 -22.15 -15.51
CA ASP A 22 -7.37 -23.37 -16.28
C ASP A 22 -7.93 -24.60 -15.54
N ILE A 23 -8.92 -25.28 -16.11
CA ILE A 23 -9.83 -26.21 -15.39
C ILE A 23 -9.13 -27.42 -14.76
N LEU A 24 -8.00 -27.89 -15.29
CA LEU A 24 -7.30 -29.05 -14.75
C LEU A 24 -6.22 -28.72 -13.70
N GLN A 25 -5.53 -27.60 -13.83
CA GLN A 25 -4.69 -27.06 -12.76
C GLN A 25 -5.53 -26.57 -11.57
N GLU A 26 -6.72 -26.05 -11.86
CA GLU A 26 -7.70 -25.61 -10.88
C GLU A 26 -8.19 -26.74 -9.96
N ALA A 27 -8.49 -27.93 -10.50
CA ALA A 27 -8.98 -29.05 -9.71
C ALA A 27 -7.94 -29.56 -8.70
N ASN A 28 -6.67 -29.61 -9.08
CA ASN A 28 -5.59 -30.00 -8.17
C ASN A 28 -5.26 -28.90 -7.16
N SER A 29 -5.26 -27.64 -7.57
CA SER A 29 -5.09 -26.48 -6.67
C SER A 29 -6.26 -26.39 -5.68
N PHE A 30 -7.49 -26.64 -6.10
CA PHE A 30 -8.66 -26.64 -5.20
C PHE A 30 -8.60 -27.77 -4.17
N LYS A 31 -8.21 -28.99 -4.60
CA LYS A 31 -8.02 -30.13 -3.69
C LYS A 31 -6.96 -29.81 -2.64
N ASN A 32 -5.83 -29.28 -3.04
CA ASN A 32 -4.73 -28.91 -2.16
C ASN A 32 -5.14 -27.82 -1.16
N LYS A 33 -5.91 -26.82 -1.63
CA LYS A 33 -6.47 -25.78 -0.75
C LYS A 33 -7.48 -26.33 0.27
N LEU A 34 -8.28 -27.31 -0.11
CA LEU A 34 -9.19 -27.98 0.83
C LEU A 34 -8.43 -28.80 1.89
N GLU A 35 -7.34 -29.46 1.54
CA GLU A 35 -6.50 -30.19 2.48
C GLU A 35 -5.79 -29.25 3.44
N GLN A 36 -5.29 -28.09 2.97
CA GLN A 36 -4.74 -27.05 3.84
C GLN A 36 -5.78 -26.50 4.82
N ILE A 37 -6.99 -26.20 4.35
CA ILE A 37 -8.08 -25.75 5.23
C ILE A 37 -8.42 -26.81 6.27
N ARG A 38 -8.47 -28.08 5.88
CA ARG A 38 -8.73 -29.19 6.80
C ARG A 38 -7.63 -29.28 7.87
N ALA A 39 -6.36 -29.23 7.48
CA ALA A 39 -5.23 -29.25 8.40
C ALA A 39 -5.30 -28.09 9.41
N ILE A 40 -5.61 -26.87 8.93
CA ILE A 40 -5.77 -25.68 9.76
C ILE A 40 -6.94 -25.83 10.75
N LEU A 41 -8.09 -26.33 10.30
CA LEU A 41 -9.27 -26.52 11.15
C LEU A 41 -9.10 -27.67 12.16
N SER A 42 -8.27 -28.67 11.84
CA SER A 42 -7.94 -29.81 12.70
C SER A 42 -6.72 -29.59 13.56
N ASN A 43 -6.06 -28.43 13.43
CA ASN A 43 -4.79 -28.11 14.11
C ASN A 43 -3.66 -29.11 13.79
N GLU A 44 -3.67 -29.68 12.58
CA GLU A 44 -2.68 -30.61 12.04
C GLU A 44 -1.60 -29.86 11.25
N PRO A 45 -0.36 -30.39 11.13
CA PRO A 45 0.70 -29.77 10.33
C PRO A 45 0.31 -29.74 8.84
N LEU A 46 0.67 -28.64 8.16
CA LEU A 46 0.39 -28.45 6.74
C LEU A 46 1.11 -29.49 5.86
N PRO A 47 0.48 -30.00 4.77
CA PRO A 47 1.13 -30.91 3.84
C PRO A 47 2.39 -30.28 3.22
N GLN A 48 3.53 -30.95 3.31
CA GLN A 48 4.86 -30.42 2.93
C GLN A 48 5.11 -30.22 1.41
N ASN A 49 4.24 -30.72 0.52
CA ASN A 49 4.55 -30.83 -0.90
C ASN A 49 4.15 -29.63 -1.80
N ILE A 50 3.69 -28.52 -1.26
CA ILE A 50 3.14 -27.40 -2.05
C ILE A 50 3.99 -26.14 -1.96
N GLU A 51 4.77 -25.98 -0.91
CA GLU A 51 5.55 -24.76 -0.68
C GLU A 51 6.85 -24.72 -1.50
N GLU A 52 7.49 -25.86 -1.79
CA GLU A 52 8.81 -25.89 -2.43
C GLU A 52 8.81 -25.47 -3.92
N ASN A 53 7.75 -25.77 -4.68
CA ASN A 53 7.75 -25.47 -6.13
C ASN A 53 7.39 -24.03 -6.49
N ILE A 54 6.70 -23.30 -5.62
CA ILE A 54 6.35 -21.89 -5.85
C ILE A 54 7.48 -20.97 -5.37
N MET A 55 8.17 -21.36 -4.29
CA MET A 55 9.25 -20.57 -3.68
C MET A 55 10.53 -20.52 -4.50
N VAL A 56 10.89 -21.62 -5.19
CA VAL A 56 12.15 -21.69 -5.97
C VAL A 56 12.14 -20.69 -7.13
N GLN A 57 10.97 -20.40 -7.72
CA GLN A 57 10.86 -19.48 -8.85
C GLN A 57 10.92 -18.02 -8.41
N GLU A 58 10.29 -17.68 -7.28
CA GLU A 58 10.26 -16.29 -6.77
C GLU A 58 11.61 -15.86 -6.18
N ASP A 59 12.30 -16.78 -5.47
CA ASP A 59 13.62 -16.51 -4.90
C ASP A 59 14.68 -16.28 -5.98
N MET A 60 14.57 -16.92 -7.15
CA MET A 60 15.49 -16.72 -8.27
C MET A 60 15.30 -15.36 -8.95
N ASP A 61 14.07 -14.91 -9.10
CA ASP A 61 13.76 -13.62 -9.72
C ASP A 61 14.16 -12.44 -8.82
N GLU A 62 13.99 -12.55 -7.49
CA GLU A 62 14.43 -11.51 -6.54
C GLU A 62 15.97 -11.47 -6.37
N LEU A 63 16.66 -12.61 -6.46
CA LEU A 63 18.14 -12.65 -6.41
C LEU A 63 18.78 -12.04 -7.66
N ASN A 64 18.16 -12.22 -8.83
CA ASN A 64 18.66 -11.63 -10.07
C ASN A 64 18.42 -10.11 -10.14
N ALA A 65 17.33 -9.61 -9.54
CA ALA A 65 17.05 -8.17 -9.49
C ALA A 65 17.97 -7.40 -8.53
N SER A 66 18.48 -8.05 -7.46
CA SER A 66 19.36 -7.39 -6.48
C SER A 66 20.82 -7.28 -6.91
N ASN A 67 21.26 -8.00 -7.96
CA ASN A 67 22.64 -7.94 -8.43
C ASN A 67 22.94 -6.78 -9.40
N ASP A 68 21.93 -6.10 -9.93
CA ASP A 68 22.13 -5.01 -10.90
C ASP A 68 22.33 -3.62 -10.29
N PHE A 69 22.35 -3.48 -8.96
CA PHE A 69 22.43 -2.19 -8.26
C PHE A 69 23.58 -2.03 -7.27
N ILE A 70 24.72 -2.71 -7.48
CA ILE A 70 25.91 -2.39 -6.70
C ILE A 70 26.83 -1.56 -7.60
N ASP A 71 26.61 -0.26 -7.62
CA ASP A 71 27.62 0.69 -8.10
C ASP A 71 28.55 1.04 -6.93
N LYS A 72 29.82 0.64 -7.12
CA LYS A 72 30.91 0.93 -6.19
C LYS A 72 31.34 2.36 -6.41
N ASN A 73 31.15 3.21 -5.44
CA ASN A 73 32.07 4.24 -4.94
C ASN A 73 31.31 5.35 -4.22
N THR A 74 31.35 5.36 -2.92
CA THR A 74 31.41 6.61 -2.15
C THR A 74 32.09 6.34 -0.80
N THR A 75 33.19 7.00 -0.62
CA THR A 75 34.05 7.02 0.56
C THR A 75 33.33 7.67 1.72
N ILE A 76 33.48 7.09 2.89
CA ILE A 76 33.00 7.62 4.18
C ILE A 76 33.98 8.73 4.60
N GLU A 77 33.50 9.94 4.74
CA GLU A 77 34.12 10.97 5.57
C GLU A 77 33.05 11.71 6.36
N ASP A 78 33.21 11.68 7.65
CA ASP A 78 32.72 12.51 8.77
C ASP A 78 31.48 13.39 8.55
N ILE A 79 30.38 13.05 9.26
CA ILE A 79 29.41 14.05 9.70
C ILE A 79 29.19 13.90 11.20
N GLN A 80 29.72 14.86 11.94
CA GLN A 80 29.44 15.10 13.34
C GLN A 80 27.97 15.44 13.57
N GLN A 81 27.48 14.96 14.71
CA GLN A 81 26.15 15.25 15.29
C GLN A 81 25.89 16.78 15.40
N THR A 82 24.73 17.18 14.95
CA THR A 82 23.99 18.29 15.53
C THR A 82 22.53 17.85 15.66
N GLU A 83 22.12 17.77 16.92
CA GLU A 83 20.70 17.61 17.32
C GLU A 83 19.92 18.90 17.00
N ASP A 84 18.60 18.71 16.83
CA ASP A 84 17.55 19.73 16.76
C ASP A 84 17.51 20.66 15.55
N GLU A 85 16.65 20.25 14.60
CA GLU A 85 15.67 21.16 14.01
C GLU A 85 14.54 20.35 13.37
N ASN A 86 13.38 20.36 13.98
CA ASN A 86 12.10 19.97 13.37
C ASN A 86 11.77 20.99 12.27
N VAL A 87 12.38 20.84 11.11
CA VAL A 87 11.99 21.59 9.91
C VAL A 87 10.92 20.78 9.19
N SER A 88 9.68 21.10 9.46
CA SER A 88 8.57 20.74 8.60
C SER A 88 8.76 21.44 7.26
N PHE A 89 9.43 20.79 6.31
CA PHE A 89 9.37 21.18 4.91
C PHE A 89 7.97 20.86 4.39
N ILE A 90 7.04 21.78 4.62
CA ILE A 90 5.81 21.85 3.83
C ILE A 90 6.25 22.40 2.49
N ASP A 91 6.58 21.51 1.56
CA ASP A 91 6.72 21.88 0.17
C ASP A 91 5.31 22.25 -0.33
N ASN A 92 5.03 23.55 -0.37
CA ASN A 92 3.75 24.12 -0.80
C ASN A 92 3.56 24.06 -2.33
N THR A 93 4.45 23.39 -3.07
CA THR A 93 4.30 23.22 -4.51
C THR A 93 3.25 22.15 -4.81
N LYS A 94 2.06 22.62 -5.18
CA LYS A 94 1.01 21.74 -5.68
C LYS A 94 1.41 21.20 -7.04
N LEU A 95 1.06 19.94 -7.31
CA LEU A 95 1.21 19.35 -8.64
C LEU A 95 0.27 20.03 -9.61
N GLU A 96 0.81 20.54 -10.70
CA GLU A 96 0.01 20.99 -11.83
C GLU A 96 -0.54 19.77 -12.58
N VAL A 97 -1.86 19.67 -12.68
CA VAL A 97 -2.59 18.57 -13.31
C VAL A 97 -3.44 19.13 -14.46
N HIS A 98 -3.43 18.47 -15.61
CA HIS A 98 -4.18 18.92 -16.80
C HIS A 98 -5.46 18.10 -16.95
N LYS A 99 -6.49 18.72 -17.54
CA LYS A 99 -7.72 17.99 -17.89
C LYS A 99 -7.38 16.78 -18.77
N GLY A 100 -7.95 15.63 -18.44
CA GLY A 100 -7.69 14.37 -19.12
C GLY A 100 -6.50 13.57 -18.60
N ASP A 101 -5.69 14.12 -17.69
CA ASP A 101 -4.67 13.33 -16.99
C ASP A 101 -5.30 12.17 -16.22
N GLU A 102 -4.57 11.07 -16.15
CA GLU A 102 -5.06 9.84 -15.53
C GLU A 102 -4.31 9.49 -14.26
N PHE A 103 -5.07 9.11 -13.26
CA PHE A 103 -4.60 8.62 -11.97
C PHE A 103 -4.71 7.10 -11.91
N LEU A 104 -3.77 6.45 -11.24
CA LEU A 104 -3.82 5.04 -10.88
C LEU A 104 -3.89 4.94 -9.35
N PHE A 105 -4.90 4.26 -8.84
CA PHE A 105 -5.01 3.94 -7.42
C PHE A 105 -4.53 2.52 -7.17
N ILE A 106 -3.60 2.34 -6.23
CA ILE A 106 -3.18 1.04 -5.73
C ILE A 106 -3.27 1.02 -4.21
N GLY A 107 -3.60 -0.13 -3.65
CA GLY A 107 -3.70 -0.30 -2.22
C GLY A 107 -4.62 -1.43 -1.80
N ASP A 108 -4.73 -1.60 -0.50
CA ASP A 108 -5.55 -2.64 0.12
C ASP A 108 -7.02 -2.20 0.33
N SER A 109 -7.70 -2.76 1.31
CA SER A 109 -9.07 -2.41 1.66
C SER A 109 -9.25 -0.95 2.10
N LEU A 110 -8.18 -0.30 2.59
CA LEU A 110 -8.22 1.13 2.90
C LEU A 110 -8.38 1.95 1.63
N MET A 111 -7.61 1.65 0.58
CA MET A 111 -7.75 2.32 -0.71
C MET A 111 -9.13 2.04 -1.32
N GLN A 112 -9.64 0.80 -1.28
CA GLN A 112 -11.00 0.50 -1.78
C GLN A 112 -12.06 1.37 -1.11
N GLY A 113 -11.93 1.60 0.19
CA GLY A 113 -12.86 2.45 0.94
C GLY A 113 -12.80 3.93 0.52
N VAL A 114 -11.67 4.39 0.02
CA VAL A 114 -11.41 5.78 -0.35
C VAL A 114 -11.61 6.03 -1.85
N ALA A 115 -11.32 5.04 -2.68
CA ALA A 115 -11.28 5.16 -4.15
C ALA A 115 -12.58 5.71 -4.76
N ILE A 116 -13.74 5.38 -4.20
CA ILE A 116 -15.04 5.88 -4.69
C ILE A 116 -15.13 7.41 -4.54
N ALA A 117 -14.68 7.94 -3.39
CA ALA A 117 -14.70 9.39 -3.15
C ALA A 117 -13.66 10.10 -4.01
N LEU A 118 -12.43 9.54 -4.07
CA LEU A 118 -11.35 10.06 -4.93
C LEU A 118 -11.76 10.10 -6.39
N ASN A 119 -12.30 9.00 -6.93
CA ASN A 119 -12.69 8.91 -8.33
C ASN A 119 -13.77 9.93 -8.68
N ARG A 120 -14.81 10.07 -7.84
CA ARG A 120 -15.85 11.05 -8.04
C ARG A 120 -15.28 12.48 -8.08
N ASP A 121 -14.50 12.84 -7.07
CA ASP A 121 -14.00 14.21 -6.93
C ASP A 121 -12.99 14.55 -8.05
N LEU A 122 -12.21 13.57 -8.56
CA LEU A 122 -11.33 13.74 -9.72
C LEU A 122 -12.15 13.87 -11.04
N ILE A 123 -13.21 13.09 -11.22
CA ILE A 123 -14.09 13.21 -12.40
C ILE A 123 -14.75 14.59 -12.43
N ASP A 124 -15.20 15.11 -11.28
CA ASP A 124 -15.78 16.45 -11.18
C ASP A 124 -14.78 17.55 -11.61
N LEU A 125 -13.48 17.28 -11.52
CA LEU A 125 -12.40 18.15 -12.00
C LEU A 125 -11.96 17.89 -13.46
N GLY A 126 -12.64 16.96 -14.17
CA GLY A 126 -12.30 16.59 -15.55
C GLY A 126 -11.11 15.65 -15.68
N LEU A 127 -10.74 14.97 -14.60
CA LEU A 127 -9.65 14.01 -14.53
C LEU A 127 -10.19 12.57 -14.61
N LYS A 128 -9.31 11.60 -14.83
CA LYS A 128 -9.67 10.18 -14.88
C LYS A 128 -8.91 9.41 -13.81
N ALA A 129 -9.50 8.32 -13.32
CA ALA A 129 -8.83 7.43 -12.40
C ALA A 129 -9.10 5.95 -12.72
N ASN A 130 -8.08 5.13 -12.55
CA ASN A 130 -8.12 3.68 -12.65
C ASN A 130 -7.89 3.10 -11.25
N ASP A 131 -8.84 2.37 -10.72
CA ASP A 131 -8.75 1.76 -9.40
C ASP A 131 -8.36 0.28 -9.53
N LEU A 132 -7.17 -0.06 -9.02
CA LEU A 132 -6.66 -1.42 -8.87
C LEU A 132 -6.66 -1.90 -7.42
N SER A 133 -7.23 -1.11 -6.50
CA SER A 133 -7.23 -1.50 -5.09
C SER A 133 -7.78 -2.91 -4.89
N LYS A 134 -7.14 -3.67 -3.99
CA LYS A 134 -7.47 -5.06 -3.74
C LYS A 134 -7.38 -5.38 -2.25
N GLN A 135 -8.51 -5.73 -1.66
CA GLN A 135 -8.58 -6.09 -0.24
C GLN A 135 -7.66 -7.27 0.10
N ASN A 136 -7.23 -7.34 1.35
CA ASN A 136 -6.40 -8.41 1.90
C ASN A 136 -5.03 -8.54 1.22
N THR A 137 -4.51 -7.46 0.62
CA THR A 137 -3.18 -7.40 0.02
C THR A 137 -2.25 -6.50 0.81
N GLY A 138 -0.96 -6.58 0.52
CA GLY A 138 0.10 -5.77 1.12
C GLY A 138 1.42 -6.04 0.43
N LEU A 139 2.50 -5.45 0.92
CA LEU A 139 3.85 -5.66 0.42
C LEU A 139 4.56 -6.83 1.11
N SER A 140 4.15 -7.21 2.32
CA SER A 140 4.78 -8.30 3.08
C SER A 140 4.56 -9.68 2.46
N TYR A 141 3.52 -9.87 1.68
CA TYR A 141 3.15 -11.14 1.03
C TYR A 141 3.14 -11.03 -0.49
N LYS A 142 4.32 -10.80 -1.07
CA LYS A 142 4.50 -10.64 -2.52
C LYS A 142 4.01 -11.86 -3.32
N SER A 143 4.17 -13.07 -2.79
CA SER A 143 3.67 -14.31 -3.40
C SER A 143 2.15 -14.39 -3.50
N TYR A 144 1.42 -13.78 -2.57
CA TYR A 144 -0.03 -13.69 -2.64
C TYR A 144 -0.50 -12.67 -3.67
N PHE A 145 0.10 -11.48 -3.66
CA PHE A 145 -0.17 -10.43 -4.63
C PHE A 145 1.04 -9.50 -4.79
N ASP A 146 1.56 -9.45 -6.00
CA ASP A 146 2.71 -8.63 -6.35
C ASP A 146 2.25 -7.25 -6.83
N TRP A 147 2.31 -6.26 -5.93
CA TRP A 147 1.94 -4.88 -6.24
C TRP A 147 2.88 -4.25 -7.27
N ALA A 148 4.18 -4.56 -7.25
CA ALA A 148 5.12 -4.04 -8.23
C ALA A 148 4.77 -4.53 -9.63
N LYS A 149 4.51 -5.85 -9.80
CA LYS A 149 4.06 -6.43 -11.06
C LYS A 149 2.74 -5.81 -11.53
N ALA A 150 1.72 -5.72 -10.66
CA ALA A 150 0.42 -5.16 -11.00
C ALA A 150 0.51 -3.69 -11.44
N THR A 151 1.32 -2.90 -10.74
CA THR A 151 1.58 -1.50 -11.07
C THR A 151 2.27 -1.36 -12.42
N LYS A 152 3.32 -2.16 -12.68
CA LYS A 152 4.03 -2.18 -13.97
C LYS A 152 3.10 -2.54 -15.12
N GLU A 153 2.26 -3.56 -14.94
CA GLU A 153 1.28 -3.98 -15.96
C GLU A 153 0.23 -2.90 -16.24
N ALA A 154 -0.21 -2.16 -15.21
CA ALA A 154 -1.16 -1.06 -15.38
C ALA A 154 -0.56 0.09 -16.21
N PHE A 155 0.66 0.51 -15.91
CA PHE A 155 1.36 1.52 -16.70
C PHE A 155 1.60 1.06 -18.14
N ALA A 156 1.98 -0.21 -18.34
CA ALA A 156 2.17 -0.77 -19.68
C ALA A 156 0.89 -0.79 -20.52
N LYS A 157 -0.27 -1.04 -19.87
CA LYS A 157 -1.59 -1.03 -20.52
C LYS A 157 -2.12 0.37 -20.80
N ASN A 158 -1.74 1.34 -19.98
CA ASN A 158 -2.24 2.71 -20.10
C ASN A 158 -1.12 3.74 -19.89
N PRO A 159 -0.45 4.19 -20.95
CA PRO A 159 0.64 5.17 -20.89
C PRO A 159 0.17 6.58 -20.52
N ASN A 160 -1.14 6.84 -20.44
CA ASN A 160 -1.70 8.14 -20.06
C ASN A 160 -1.72 8.35 -18.54
N ILE A 161 -1.43 7.32 -17.75
CA ILE A 161 -1.31 7.44 -16.29
C ILE A 161 -0.13 8.35 -15.96
N LYS A 162 -0.40 9.46 -15.28
CA LYS A 162 0.60 10.46 -14.85
C LYS A 162 0.79 10.50 -13.34
N TYR A 163 -0.17 9.97 -12.59
CA TYR A 163 -0.18 10.03 -11.13
C TYR A 163 -0.49 8.66 -10.54
N LEU A 164 0.35 8.22 -9.60
CA LEU A 164 0.15 7.02 -8.82
C LEU A 164 -0.26 7.41 -7.40
N VAL A 165 -1.42 6.99 -6.97
CA VAL A 165 -1.92 7.22 -5.60
C VAL A 165 -1.87 5.90 -4.84
N VAL A 166 -1.21 5.91 -3.69
CA VAL A 166 -0.97 4.69 -2.89
C VAL A 166 -1.55 4.84 -1.50
N LEU A 167 -2.32 3.86 -1.07
CA LEU A 167 -2.76 3.69 0.33
C LEU A 167 -2.83 2.19 0.64
N LEU A 168 -1.81 1.66 1.28
CA LEU A 168 -1.72 0.25 1.64
C LEU A 168 -0.87 0.05 2.88
N GLY A 169 -0.94 -1.13 3.48
CA GLY A 169 -0.05 -1.54 4.54
C GLY A 169 -0.75 -1.97 5.83
N ALA A 170 -2.07 -1.77 5.98
CA ALA A 170 -2.78 -2.24 7.17
C ALA A 170 -2.69 -3.78 7.36
N ASN A 171 -2.42 -4.52 6.29
CA ASN A 171 -2.23 -5.96 6.29
C ASN A 171 -0.76 -6.39 6.36
N ASP A 172 0.19 -5.46 6.40
CA ASP A 172 1.63 -5.75 6.29
C ASP A 172 2.41 -6.04 7.58
N PRO A 173 1.90 -5.75 8.80
CA PRO A 173 2.65 -5.96 10.03
C PRO A 173 2.81 -7.44 10.43
N TRP A 174 3.45 -8.23 9.55
CA TRP A 174 3.74 -9.66 9.72
C TRP A 174 5.19 -9.98 9.35
N ASP A 175 5.68 -11.12 9.85
CA ASP A 175 6.98 -11.64 9.45
C ASP A 175 7.01 -11.92 7.94
N ILE A 176 8.12 -11.58 7.28
CA ILE A 176 8.33 -11.89 5.86
C ILE A 176 9.12 -13.18 5.75
N LYS A 177 8.66 -14.13 4.91
CA LYS A 177 9.45 -15.29 4.50
C LYS A 177 10.11 -15.00 3.15
N LYS A 178 11.45 -15.03 3.10
CA LYS A 178 12.25 -14.87 1.90
C LYS A 178 13.43 -15.83 1.92
N GLY A 179 13.70 -16.54 0.81
CA GLY A 179 14.78 -17.51 0.75
C GLY A 179 14.67 -18.66 1.79
N GLY A 180 13.45 -19.07 2.15
CA GLY A 180 13.22 -20.07 3.20
C GLY A 180 13.40 -19.53 4.63
N ILE A 181 13.83 -18.28 4.82
CA ILE A 181 14.12 -17.65 6.12
C ILE A 181 12.97 -16.74 6.51
N TYR A 182 12.56 -16.76 7.79
CA TYR A 182 11.61 -15.83 8.37
C TYR A 182 12.34 -14.59 8.90
N HIS A 183 11.98 -13.44 8.38
CA HIS A 183 12.41 -12.12 8.84
C HIS A 183 11.33 -11.56 9.75
N ARG A 184 11.64 -11.40 11.05
CA ARG A 184 10.68 -10.90 12.04
C ARG A 184 10.29 -9.48 11.73
N PHE A 185 9.00 -9.17 11.84
CA PHE A 185 8.48 -7.81 11.69
C PHE A 185 9.29 -6.80 12.51
N GLY A 186 9.74 -5.73 11.85
CA GLY A 186 10.52 -4.65 12.47
C GLY A 186 11.99 -4.97 12.74
N SER A 187 12.50 -6.17 12.39
CA SER A 187 13.95 -6.41 12.38
C SER A 187 14.62 -5.69 11.20
N ASP A 188 15.93 -5.46 11.30
CA ASP A 188 16.70 -4.79 10.24
C ASP A 188 16.50 -5.48 8.89
N SER A 189 16.61 -6.80 8.84
CA SER A 189 16.41 -7.57 7.62
C SER A 189 14.97 -7.51 7.08
N TRP A 190 13.96 -7.39 7.95
CA TRP A 190 12.58 -7.15 7.54
C TRP A 190 12.42 -5.74 6.96
N ILE A 191 12.99 -4.74 7.62
CA ILE A 191 12.97 -3.34 7.17
C ILE A 191 13.61 -3.23 5.79
N ASP A 192 14.78 -3.86 5.59
CA ASP A 192 15.48 -3.85 4.30
C ASP A 192 14.61 -4.43 3.18
N ILE A 193 14.01 -5.61 3.42
CA ILE A 193 13.15 -6.25 2.42
C ILE A 193 11.91 -5.40 2.13
N TYR A 194 11.29 -4.86 3.17
CA TYR A 194 10.07 -4.06 3.00
C TYR A 194 10.36 -2.74 2.28
N THR A 195 11.45 -2.06 2.66
CA THR A 195 11.93 -0.84 2.00
C THR A 195 12.25 -1.10 0.52
N TYR A 196 12.88 -2.22 0.22
CA TYR A 196 13.10 -2.64 -1.17
C TYR A 196 11.80 -2.74 -1.95
N ARG A 197 10.75 -3.38 -1.40
CA ARG A 197 9.44 -3.52 -2.05
C ARG A 197 8.69 -2.19 -2.23
N VAL A 198 8.86 -1.26 -1.31
CA VAL A 198 8.38 0.12 -1.48
C VAL A 198 9.09 0.79 -2.66
N ASN A 199 10.42 0.66 -2.72
CA ASN A 199 11.23 1.22 -3.79
C ASN A 199 10.96 0.60 -5.16
N GLU A 200 10.56 -0.68 -5.25
CA GLU A 200 10.11 -1.27 -6.53
C GLU A 200 8.94 -0.46 -7.13
N ILE A 201 7.93 -0.12 -6.31
CA ILE A 201 6.79 0.69 -6.77
C ILE A 201 7.24 2.10 -7.18
N ILE A 202 8.09 2.72 -6.37
CA ILE A 202 8.62 4.05 -6.64
C ILE A 202 9.38 4.07 -7.98
N ASN A 203 10.25 3.08 -8.20
CA ASN A 203 11.05 2.99 -9.41
C ASN A 203 10.19 2.75 -10.65
N ILE A 204 9.14 1.92 -10.55
CA ILE A 204 8.19 1.71 -11.65
C ILE A 204 7.51 3.03 -12.03
N ALA A 205 6.99 3.78 -11.07
CA ALA A 205 6.37 5.07 -11.35
C ALA A 205 7.37 6.06 -12.00
N LYS A 206 8.61 6.11 -11.51
CA LYS A 206 9.69 6.96 -12.08
C LYS A 206 10.01 6.57 -13.52
N GLN A 207 10.11 5.27 -13.83
CA GLN A 207 10.35 4.79 -15.20
C GLN A 207 9.25 5.21 -16.18
N HIS A 208 8.03 5.38 -15.71
CA HIS A 208 6.89 5.87 -16.47
C HIS A 208 6.64 7.38 -16.34
N HIS A 209 7.60 8.12 -15.73
CA HIS A 209 7.50 9.56 -15.48
C HIS A 209 6.26 9.98 -14.69
N ALA A 210 5.69 9.06 -13.92
CA ALA A 210 4.53 9.34 -13.08
C ALA A 210 4.96 9.92 -11.72
N LYS A 211 4.15 10.85 -11.21
CA LYS A 211 4.28 11.37 -9.85
C LYS A 211 3.55 10.48 -8.87
N ILE A 212 4.09 10.37 -7.66
CA ILE A 212 3.50 9.55 -6.59
C ILE A 212 2.93 10.45 -5.51
N LEU A 213 1.70 10.12 -5.09
CA LEU A 213 1.04 10.64 -3.90
C LEU A 213 0.78 9.43 -2.99
N TRP A 214 1.55 9.31 -1.93
CA TRP A 214 1.47 8.19 -0.99
C TRP A 214 0.85 8.64 0.33
N PHE A 215 -0.30 8.08 0.67
CA PHE A 215 -0.95 8.41 1.93
C PHE A 215 -0.25 7.74 3.11
N GLU A 216 -0.08 8.48 4.18
CA GLU A 216 0.12 7.92 5.50
C GLU A 216 -1.05 7.00 5.86
N ILE A 217 -0.80 5.85 6.47
CA ILE A 217 -1.86 5.04 7.05
C ILE A 217 -2.32 5.75 8.33
N PRO A 218 -3.58 6.20 8.42
CA PRO A 218 -4.02 6.92 9.60
C PRO A 218 -4.08 6.01 10.84
N PRO A 219 -4.03 6.58 12.05
CA PRO A 219 -4.11 5.82 13.29
C PRO A 219 -5.26 4.83 13.31
N VAL A 220 -5.05 3.67 13.88
CA VAL A 220 -6.04 2.60 14.03
C VAL A 220 -6.33 2.30 15.49
N LYS A 221 -7.52 1.77 15.79
CA LYS A 221 -8.02 1.58 17.16
C LYS A 221 -7.18 0.60 17.98
N LYS A 222 -6.64 -0.46 17.37
CA LYS A 222 -5.85 -1.48 18.07
C LYS A 222 -4.42 -0.97 18.26
N ASN A 223 -4.01 -0.65 19.49
CA ASN A 223 -2.71 -0.06 19.81
C ASN A 223 -1.53 -0.85 19.24
N GLU A 224 -1.51 -2.18 19.43
CA GLU A 224 -0.44 -3.02 18.89
C GLU A 224 -0.29 -2.90 17.36
N LEU A 225 -1.40 -2.84 16.64
CA LEU A 225 -1.39 -2.63 15.19
C LEU A 225 -0.97 -1.20 14.85
N ASN A 226 -1.43 -0.23 15.63
CA ASN A 226 -1.09 1.18 15.43
C ASN A 226 0.42 1.43 15.59
N GLU A 227 1.05 0.85 16.60
CA GLU A 227 2.51 0.91 16.79
C GLU A 227 3.28 0.32 15.59
N LYS A 228 2.82 -0.81 15.08
CA LYS A 228 3.43 -1.44 13.88
C LYS A 228 3.23 -0.59 12.62
N ILE A 229 2.07 0.05 12.46
CA ILE A 229 1.77 0.96 11.36
C ILE A 229 2.71 2.18 11.38
N GLN A 230 3.13 2.67 12.56
CA GLN A 230 4.10 3.78 12.63
C GLN A 230 5.45 3.41 12.00
N ILE A 231 5.89 2.14 12.12
CA ILE A 231 7.11 1.66 11.45
C ILE A 231 6.94 1.72 9.92
N LEU A 232 5.78 1.30 9.40
CA LEU A 232 5.48 1.37 7.97
C LEU A 232 5.44 2.82 7.48
N ASN A 233 4.72 3.69 8.19
CA ASN A 233 4.61 5.11 7.85
C ASN A 233 5.97 5.80 7.83
N LYS A 234 6.87 5.44 8.76
CA LYS A 234 8.26 5.93 8.76
C LYS A 234 8.97 5.52 7.47
N ILE A 235 8.94 4.24 7.09
CA ILE A 235 9.55 3.76 5.84
C ILE A 235 8.96 4.51 4.63
N TYR A 236 7.65 4.66 4.56
CA TYR A 236 6.98 5.35 3.46
C TYR A 236 7.41 6.82 3.38
N SER A 237 7.36 7.55 4.49
CA SER A 237 7.72 8.96 4.50
C SER A 237 9.18 9.17 4.09
N GLU A 238 10.12 8.38 4.64
CA GLU A 238 11.54 8.47 4.31
C GLU A 238 11.79 8.20 2.82
N GLU A 239 11.26 7.10 2.27
CA GLU A 239 11.51 6.73 0.88
C GLU A 239 10.77 7.65 -0.11
N ILE A 240 9.56 8.09 0.19
CA ILE A 240 8.80 9.00 -0.66
C ILE A 240 9.47 10.38 -0.72
N LEU A 241 9.87 10.93 0.41
CA LEU A 241 10.53 12.24 0.47
C LEU A 241 11.93 12.21 -0.16
N LYS A 242 12.73 11.17 0.10
CA LYS A 242 14.03 10.93 -0.53
C LYS A 242 13.93 10.91 -2.06
N ASN A 243 12.85 10.37 -2.59
CA ASN A 243 12.58 10.32 -4.04
C ASN A 243 11.86 11.58 -4.58
N LYS A 244 11.72 12.65 -3.78
CA LYS A 244 11.04 13.90 -4.16
C LYS A 244 9.60 13.66 -4.66
N GLN A 245 8.91 12.76 -3.99
CA GLN A 245 7.49 12.46 -4.20
C GLN A 245 6.67 13.02 -3.04
N ILE A 246 5.35 12.92 -3.12
CA ILE A 246 4.44 13.53 -2.13
C ILE A 246 4.00 12.47 -1.13
N PHE A 247 4.32 12.69 0.14
CA PHE A 247 3.78 11.95 1.27
C PHE A 247 2.62 12.75 1.88
N ILE A 248 1.42 12.19 1.88
CA ILE A 248 0.20 12.85 2.36
C ILE A 248 -0.03 12.46 3.82
N ASN A 249 0.24 13.38 4.74
CA ASN A 249 -0.02 13.17 6.15
C ASN A 249 -1.51 13.11 6.45
N THR A 250 -1.95 12.07 7.13
CA THR A 250 -3.36 11.82 7.48
C THR A 250 -3.61 11.93 8.97
N LYS A 251 -2.59 11.73 9.79
CA LYS A 251 -2.68 11.63 11.25
C LYS A 251 -3.45 12.80 11.86
N LEU A 252 -3.15 14.04 11.46
CA LEU A 252 -3.80 15.24 11.98
C LEU A 252 -5.32 15.28 11.73
N PHE A 253 -5.80 14.60 10.70
CA PHE A 253 -7.21 14.59 10.26
C PHE A 253 -8.00 13.42 10.82
N PHE A 254 -7.32 12.41 11.37
CA PHE A 254 -7.92 11.16 11.85
C PHE A 254 -7.53 10.82 13.29
N SER A 255 -6.94 11.77 14.02
CA SER A 255 -6.60 11.62 15.43
C SER A 255 -7.14 12.79 16.27
N VAL A 256 -7.23 12.55 17.56
CA VAL A 256 -7.46 13.58 18.60
C VAL A 256 -6.36 13.40 19.63
N ASN A 257 -5.59 14.45 19.92
CA ASN A 257 -4.42 14.38 20.78
C ASN A 257 -3.42 13.29 20.37
N ASP A 258 -3.18 13.16 19.04
CA ASP A 258 -2.30 12.15 18.44
C ASP A 258 -2.77 10.68 18.55
N GLU A 259 -3.95 10.43 19.11
CA GLU A 259 -4.52 9.10 19.28
C GLU A 259 -5.68 8.87 18.29
N PHE A 260 -5.92 7.59 18.00
CA PHE A 260 -7.05 7.18 17.18
C PHE A 260 -8.36 7.75 17.69
N SER A 261 -9.17 8.30 16.79
CA SER A 261 -10.55 8.66 17.09
C SER A 261 -11.51 8.19 16.01
N THR A 262 -12.64 7.61 16.45
CA THR A 262 -13.74 7.25 15.54
C THR A 262 -14.45 8.51 15.01
N TYR A 263 -14.45 9.59 15.82
CA TYR A 263 -15.15 10.83 15.54
C TYR A 263 -14.18 11.99 15.55
N ILE A 264 -14.27 12.84 14.56
CA ILE A 264 -13.50 14.09 14.47
C ILE A 264 -14.47 15.27 14.46
N LYS A 265 -14.14 16.35 15.14
CA LYS A 265 -14.91 17.59 15.11
C LYS A 265 -14.61 18.37 13.83
N ASN A 266 -15.66 18.78 13.13
CA ASN A 266 -15.53 19.68 11.99
C ASN A 266 -15.43 21.16 12.45
N GLU A 267 -15.27 22.08 11.52
CA GLU A 267 -15.16 23.53 11.76
C GLU A 267 -16.33 24.11 12.59
N ASN A 268 -17.51 23.50 12.48
CA ASN A 268 -18.73 23.88 13.22
C ASN A 268 -18.82 23.15 14.57
N ASN A 269 -17.72 22.57 15.07
CA ASN A 269 -17.63 21.82 16.31
C ASN A 269 -18.57 20.59 16.38
N LYS A 270 -19.12 20.16 15.25
CA LYS A 270 -19.96 18.96 15.14
C LYS A 270 -19.11 17.72 15.01
N SER A 271 -19.40 16.71 15.83
CA SER A 271 -18.72 15.41 15.81
C SER A 271 -19.16 14.60 14.59
N ILE A 272 -18.22 14.24 13.73
CA ILE A 272 -18.44 13.47 12.50
C ILE A 272 -17.76 12.12 12.62
N LYS A 273 -18.51 11.04 12.36
CA LYS A 273 -17.93 9.69 12.33
C LYS A 273 -17.08 9.52 11.08
N MET A 274 -15.76 9.33 11.26
CA MET A 274 -14.77 9.17 10.19
C MET A 274 -14.38 7.71 9.98
N ARG A 275 -14.39 6.89 11.05
CA ARG A 275 -13.94 5.49 11.01
C ARG A 275 -15.10 4.56 11.31
N THR A 276 -15.06 3.36 10.70
CA THR A 276 -16.01 2.28 10.99
C THR A 276 -15.77 1.69 12.39
N ASP A 277 -16.67 0.84 12.86
CA ASP A 277 -16.61 0.31 14.24
C ASP A 277 -15.44 -0.68 14.44
N ASP A 278 -14.89 -1.23 13.35
CA ASP A 278 -13.68 -2.05 13.38
C ASP A 278 -12.41 -1.25 13.75
N GLY A 279 -12.49 0.08 13.68
CA GLY A 279 -11.39 0.99 14.00
C GLY A 279 -10.25 1.00 12.98
N ILE A 280 -10.49 0.47 11.76
CA ILE A 280 -9.51 0.41 10.66
C ILE A 280 -10.02 1.14 9.41
N HIS A 281 -11.24 0.81 8.96
CA HIS A 281 -11.76 1.34 7.71
C HIS A 281 -12.43 2.71 7.86
N PHE A 282 -12.66 3.37 6.75
CA PHE A 282 -13.31 4.68 6.68
C PHE A 282 -14.81 4.56 6.51
N THR A 283 -15.55 5.51 7.11
CA THR A 283 -16.92 5.81 6.69
C THR A 283 -16.89 6.63 5.38
N SER A 284 -18.06 6.88 4.80
CA SER A 284 -18.16 7.79 3.65
C SER A 284 -17.63 9.20 3.97
N ASN A 285 -17.74 9.66 5.23
CA ASN A 285 -17.18 10.95 5.62
C ASN A 285 -15.65 10.90 5.70
N GLY A 286 -15.10 9.81 6.26
CA GLY A 286 -13.65 9.59 6.30
C GLY A 286 -13.07 9.48 4.88
N ALA A 287 -13.74 8.76 3.97
CA ALA A 287 -13.32 8.67 2.57
C ALA A 287 -13.33 10.03 1.86
N LYS A 288 -14.32 10.86 2.10
CA LYS A 288 -14.37 12.25 1.58
C LYS A 288 -13.23 13.11 2.13
N GLU A 289 -12.87 12.92 3.40
CA GLU A 289 -11.74 13.66 4.00
C GLU A 289 -10.41 13.24 3.37
N MET A 290 -10.18 11.94 3.15
CA MET A 290 -9.02 11.44 2.40
C MET A 290 -8.94 12.03 0.99
N SER A 291 -10.08 12.13 0.30
CA SER A 291 -10.14 12.76 -1.02
C SER A 291 -9.74 14.24 -0.96
N LYS A 292 -10.25 15.01 0.00
CA LYS A 292 -9.86 16.42 0.20
C LYS A 292 -8.37 16.58 0.44
N LEU A 293 -7.76 15.67 1.24
CA LEU A 293 -6.32 15.69 1.49
C LEU A 293 -5.52 15.54 0.20
N LEU A 294 -5.90 14.62 -0.69
CA LEU A 294 -5.27 14.50 -2.00
C LEU A 294 -5.43 15.78 -2.82
N LEU A 295 -6.64 16.34 -2.87
CA LEU A 295 -6.93 17.54 -3.67
C LEU A 295 -6.15 18.78 -3.20
N GLN A 296 -5.73 18.83 -1.95
CA GLN A 296 -4.86 19.91 -1.45
C GLN A 296 -3.47 19.91 -2.12
N HIS A 297 -3.04 18.78 -2.67
CA HIS A 297 -1.73 18.61 -3.31
C HIS A 297 -1.75 18.81 -4.83
N ILE A 298 -2.92 19.07 -5.43
CA ILE A 298 -3.06 19.28 -6.87
C ILE A 298 -3.65 20.66 -7.20
N THR A 299 -3.31 21.17 -8.36
CA THR A 299 -3.91 22.37 -8.96
C THR A 299 -4.20 22.08 -10.42
N ILE A 300 -5.46 22.31 -10.84
CA ILE A 300 -5.85 22.13 -12.23
C ILE A 300 -5.28 23.29 -13.05
N LYS A 301 -4.52 22.94 -14.08
CA LYS A 301 -4.05 23.90 -15.08
C LYS A 301 -5.07 23.97 -16.20
N GLU A 302 -5.67 25.14 -16.40
CA GLU A 302 -6.49 25.39 -17.58
C GLU A 302 -5.56 25.49 -18.80
N GLU A 303 -5.86 24.75 -19.86
CA GLU A 303 -5.24 24.99 -21.15
C GLU A 303 -5.61 26.42 -21.59
N ASN A 304 -4.62 27.30 -21.72
CA ASN A 304 -4.84 28.60 -22.35
C ASN A 304 -5.40 28.32 -23.75
N ALA A 305 -6.67 28.63 -23.96
CA ALA A 305 -7.28 28.60 -25.26
C ALA A 305 -6.48 29.62 -26.14
N ASN A 306 -5.62 29.11 -27.00
CA ASN A 306 -5.01 29.88 -28.07
C ASN A 306 -6.00 30.02 -29.25
#